data_6b56121cb3bba9bd03a6f3a316268a58
#
_entry.id   6b56121cb3bba9bd03a6f3a316268a58
#
_cell.length_a   1.000
_cell.length_b   1.000
_cell.length_c   1.000
_cell.angle_alpha   90.00
_cell.angle_beta   90.00
_cell.angle_gamma   90.00
#
_symmetry.space_group_name_H-M   'P 1'
#
loop_
_entity.id
_entity.type
_entity.pdbx_description
1 polymer ?
#
loop_
_entity_poly.entity_id
_entity_poly.type
_entity_poly.pdbx_seq_one_letter_code
_entity_poly.pdbx_strand_id
1 'polypeptide(L)'
;VEEQIKAMIAHTESIKGQAENLASALRSNNKVQGNWGELILGNILEGMGLKEGQDYELQAHLTDVDGTPLKNEDSNRKMIPDAVVFLPENRAIAVDSKVSLAAYTAYVNAESEQERSDALAAHCRSVEGHIKELSDKEYGKYLNRGKRNSLEYVVMFIPNEGAFQLFYRSF
;
A
#
# COMPACT_ATOMS: atom_id res chain seq x y z
N VAL A 1 -32.55 -26.86 16.31
CA VAL A 1 -31.33 -26.36 17.02
C VAL A 1 -30.08 -27.04 16.47
N GLU A 2 -30.05 -28.38 16.38
CA GLU A 2 -28.89 -29.15 15.94
C GLU A 2 -28.49 -28.84 14.46
N GLU A 3 -29.47 -28.70 13.54
CA GLU A 3 -29.24 -28.32 12.16
C GLU A 3 -28.70 -26.89 12.03
N GLN A 4 -29.18 -25.96 12.88
CA GLN A 4 -28.69 -24.59 12.89
C GLN A 4 -27.23 -24.50 13.36
N ILE A 5 -26.86 -25.31 14.35
CA ILE A 5 -25.48 -25.42 14.84
C ILE A 5 -24.58 -26.00 13.74
N LYS A 6 -25.01 -27.06 13.04
CA LYS A 6 -24.23 -27.64 11.92
C LYS A 6 -24.06 -26.65 10.78
N ALA A 7 -25.10 -25.89 10.42
CA ALA A 7 -25.03 -24.85 9.40
C ALA A 7 -24.08 -23.71 9.79
N MET A 8 -24.08 -23.31 11.06
CA MET A 8 -23.18 -22.28 11.58
C MET A 8 -21.72 -22.74 11.60
N ILE A 9 -21.45 -23.99 11.97
CA ILE A 9 -20.11 -24.58 11.91
C ILE A 9 -19.61 -24.62 10.47
N ALA A 10 -20.42 -25.14 9.52
CA ALA A 10 -20.05 -25.19 8.12
C ALA A 10 -19.79 -23.80 7.52
N HIS A 11 -20.57 -22.78 7.91
CA HIS A 11 -20.36 -21.40 7.50
C HIS A 11 -19.05 -20.82 8.06
N THR A 12 -18.76 -21.12 9.34
CA THR A 12 -17.50 -20.68 9.99
C THR A 12 -16.28 -21.35 9.34
N GLU A 13 -16.35 -22.62 9.00
CA GLU A 13 -15.28 -23.34 8.28
C GLU A 13 -15.07 -22.77 6.86
N SER A 14 -16.16 -22.42 6.17
CA SER A 14 -16.08 -21.77 4.85
C SER A 14 -15.40 -20.42 4.93
N ILE A 15 -15.76 -19.58 5.92
CA ILE A 15 -15.11 -18.28 6.15
C ILE A 15 -13.61 -18.45 6.45
N LYS A 16 -13.27 -19.43 7.31
CA LYS A 16 -11.88 -19.74 7.63
C LYS A 16 -11.10 -20.14 6.38
N GLY A 17 -11.65 -21.02 5.55
CA GLY A 17 -11.00 -21.44 4.29
C GLY A 17 -10.81 -20.28 3.30
N GLN A 18 -11.78 -19.38 3.19
CA GLN A 18 -11.66 -18.17 2.35
C GLN A 18 -10.59 -17.21 2.89
N ALA A 19 -10.51 -17.02 4.20
CA ALA A 19 -9.48 -16.20 4.83
C ALA A 19 -8.07 -16.78 4.65
N GLU A 20 -7.91 -18.10 4.77
CA GLU A 20 -6.64 -18.79 4.51
C GLU A 20 -6.20 -18.70 3.05
N ASN A 21 -7.13 -18.82 2.10
CA ASN A 21 -6.87 -18.66 0.67
C ASN A 21 -6.44 -17.23 0.34
N LEU A 22 -7.13 -16.23 0.90
CA LEU A 22 -6.75 -14.83 0.73
C LEU A 22 -5.38 -14.54 1.35
N ALA A 23 -5.13 -15.02 2.56
CA ALA A 23 -3.83 -14.88 3.21
C ALA A 23 -2.69 -15.54 2.41
N SER A 24 -2.96 -16.71 1.80
CA SER A 24 -2.01 -17.40 0.93
C SER A 24 -1.76 -16.61 -0.37
N ALA A 25 -2.81 -16.08 -1.00
CA ALA A 25 -2.70 -15.25 -2.20
C ALA A 25 -1.93 -13.96 -1.93
N LEU A 26 -2.19 -13.30 -0.78
CA LEU A 26 -1.44 -12.11 -0.35
C LEU A 26 0.04 -12.40 -0.08
N ARG A 27 0.39 -13.62 0.37
CA ARG A 27 1.79 -14.01 0.61
C ARG A 27 2.55 -14.33 -0.67
N SER A 28 1.87 -14.89 -1.67
CA SER A 28 2.51 -15.45 -2.86
C SER A 28 2.47 -14.56 -4.10
N ASN A 29 1.69 -13.48 -4.09
CA ASN A 29 1.43 -12.68 -5.29
C ASN A 29 1.50 -11.17 -5.02
N ASN A 30 2.59 -10.56 -5.47
CA ASN A 30 2.82 -9.12 -5.32
C ASN A 30 1.70 -8.26 -5.95
N LYS A 31 1.06 -8.72 -7.03
CA LYS A 31 -0.04 -8.00 -7.66
C LYS A 31 -1.28 -8.00 -6.77
N VAL A 32 -1.58 -9.15 -6.13
CA VAL A 32 -2.70 -9.25 -5.17
C VAL A 32 -2.43 -8.38 -3.94
N GLN A 33 -1.19 -8.34 -3.45
CA GLN A 33 -0.78 -7.43 -2.37
C GLN A 33 -0.99 -5.96 -2.74
N GLY A 34 -0.57 -5.56 -3.94
CA GLY A 34 -0.75 -4.20 -4.44
C GLY A 34 -2.22 -3.81 -4.48
N ASN A 35 -3.04 -4.59 -5.17
CA ASN A 35 -4.49 -4.33 -5.28
C ASN A 35 -5.19 -4.27 -3.90
N TRP A 36 -4.78 -5.14 -2.97
CA TRP A 36 -5.30 -5.11 -1.61
C TRP A 36 -4.89 -3.84 -0.86
N GLY A 37 -3.64 -3.42 -0.98
CA GLY A 37 -3.14 -2.18 -0.39
C GLY A 37 -3.88 -0.95 -0.90
N GLU A 38 -4.12 -0.88 -2.21
CA GLU A 38 -4.90 0.19 -2.85
C GLU A 38 -6.35 0.21 -2.35
N LEU A 39 -6.99 -0.96 -2.22
CA LEU A 39 -8.35 -1.08 -1.69
C LEU A 39 -8.44 -0.56 -0.25
N ILE A 40 -7.49 -0.95 0.61
CA ILE A 40 -7.46 -0.47 2.00
C ILE A 40 -7.22 1.04 2.05
N LEU A 41 -6.32 1.56 1.22
CA LEU A 41 -6.07 3.00 1.12
C LEU A 41 -7.35 3.77 0.73
N GLY A 42 -8.07 3.31 -0.31
CA GLY A 42 -9.34 3.90 -0.73
C GLY A 42 -10.38 3.90 0.39
N ASN A 43 -10.57 2.75 1.07
CA ASN A 43 -11.50 2.64 2.19
C ASN A 43 -11.16 3.58 3.36
N ILE A 44 -9.88 3.80 3.63
CA ILE A 44 -9.44 4.74 4.67
C ILE A 44 -9.77 6.17 4.26
N LEU A 45 -9.47 6.57 3.02
CA LEU A 45 -9.75 7.92 2.53
C LEU A 45 -11.27 8.22 2.56
N GLU A 46 -12.11 7.27 2.10
CA GLU A 46 -13.57 7.36 2.21
C GLU A 46 -14.05 7.41 3.67
N GLY A 47 -13.48 6.56 4.53
CA GLY A 47 -13.80 6.54 5.96
C GLY A 47 -13.46 7.84 6.69
N MET A 48 -12.50 8.60 6.20
CA MET A 48 -12.18 9.96 6.65
C MET A 48 -13.15 11.02 6.11
N GLY A 49 -14.13 10.65 5.28
CA GLY A 49 -15.10 11.55 4.68
C GLY A 49 -14.63 12.22 3.39
N LEU A 50 -13.50 11.81 2.84
CA LEU A 50 -13.00 12.31 1.56
C LEU A 50 -13.75 11.66 0.40
N LYS A 51 -13.91 12.39 -0.72
CA LYS A 51 -14.64 11.94 -1.91
C LYS A 51 -13.69 11.79 -3.08
N GLU A 52 -13.72 10.61 -3.72
CA GLU A 52 -12.96 10.36 -4.93
C GLU A 52 -13.39 11.31 -6.06
N GLY A 53 -12.42 11.78 -6.82
CA GLY A 53 -12.61 12.77 -7.87
C GLY A 53 -12.74 14.22 -7.39
N GLN A 54 -12.94 14.46 -6.09
CA GLN A 54 -13.03 15.79 -5.48
C GLN A 54 -11.86 16.06 -4.53
N ASP A 55 -11.62 15.17 -3.56
CA ASP A 55 -10.63 15.34 -2.49
C ASP A 55 -9.39 14.44 -2.72
N TYR A 56 -9.54 13.37 -3.50
CA TYR A 56 -8.45 12.50 -3.92
C TYR A 56 -8.78 11.80 -5.25
N GLU A 57 -7.76 11.20 -5.86
CA GLU A 57 -7.87 10.35 -7.05
C GLU A 57 -7.01 9.10 -6.85
N LEU A 58 -7.61 7.91 -7.05
CA LEU A 58 -6.89 6.63 -7.05
C LEU A 58 -6.27 6.38 -8.43
N GLN A 59 -5.11 5.71 -8.46
CA GLN A 59 -4.37 5.39 -9.69
C GLN A 59 -4.22 6.60 -10.62
N ALA A 60 -3.92 7.77 -10.02
CA ALA A 60 -3.89 9.05 -10.73
C ALA A 60 -2.81 9.06 -11.82
N HIS A 61 -3.23 9.21 -13.06
CA HIS A 61 -2.32 9.41 -14.18
C HIS A 61 -1.80 10.84 -14.17
N LEU A 62 -0.55 11.03 -13.74
CA LEU A 62 0.04 12.37 -13.71
C LEU A 62 0.20 12.90 -15.15
N THR A 63 -0.34 14.09 -15.39
CA THR A 63 -0.29 14.78 -16.68
C THR A 63 0.31 16.18 -16.50
N ASP A 64 0.88 16.72 -17.57
CA ASP A 64 1.22 18.13 -17.62
C ASP A 64 -0.03 19.03 -17.73
N VAL A 65 0.20 20.34 -17.86
CA VAL A 65 -0.89 21.32 -17.98
C VAL A 65 -1.73 21.14 -19.25
N ASP A 66 -1.18 20.53 -20.29
CA ASP A 66 -1.83 20.25 -21.58
C ASP A 66 -2.53 18.88 -21.60
N GLY A 67 -2.44 18.11 -20.51
CA GLY A 67 -3.03 16.79 -20.38
C GLY A 67 -2.17 15.64 -20.93
N THR A 68 -0.92 15.90 -21.30
CA THR A 68 0.01 14.86 -21.78
C THR A 68 0.49 14.01 -20.61
N PRO A 69 0.42 12.67 -20.70
CA PRO A 69 0.89 11.79 -19.62
C PRO A 69 2.38 11.98 -19.32
N LEU A 70 2.70 12.27 -18.08
CA LEU A 70 4.06 12.38 -17.60
C LEU A 70 4.69 11.00 -17.42
N LYS A 71 5.95 10.88 -17.79
CA LYS A 71 6.75 9.68 -17.65
C LYS A 71 8.00 10.00 -16.87
N ASN A 72 8.47 9.01 -16.11
CA ASN A 72 9.76 9.08 -15.44
C ASN A 72 10.87 9.24 -16.47
N GLU A 73 11.76 10.21 -16.27
CA GLU A 73 12.80 10.59 -17.22
C GLU A 73 13.81 9.45 -17.47
N ASP A 74 14.09 8.65 -16.43
CA ASP A 74 15.07 7.57 -16.50
C ASP A 74 14.48 6.25 -17.02
N SER A 75 13.27 5.89 -16.57
CA SER A 75 12.64 4.60 -16.89
C SER A 75 11.64 4.66 -18.03
N ASN A 76 11.27 5.83 -18.51
CA ASN A 76 10.21 6.08 -19.52
C ASN A 76 8.84 5.46 -19.14
N ARG A 77 8.63 5.10 -17.85
CA ARG A 77 7.36 4.57 -17.35
C ARG A 77 6.43 5.70 -16.95
N LYS A 78 5.12 5.47 -17.12
CA LYS A 78 4.10 6.42 -16.65
C LYS A 78 4.21 6.60 -15.15
N MET A 79 4.05 7.83 -14.69
CA MET A 79 4.02 8.18 -13.28
C MET A 79 2.59 8.05 -12.78
N ILE A 80 2.32 6.98 -12.03
CA ILE A 80 1.00 6.65 -11.49
C ILE A 80 1.18 6.30 -10.01
N PRO A 81 1.02 7.26 -9.08
CA PRO A 81 0.92 6.94 -7.66
C PRO A 81 -0.41 6.23 -7.37
N ASP A 82 -0.46 5.44 -6.30
CA ASP A 82 -1.67 4.71 -5.91
C ASP A 82 -2.81 5.65 -5.53
N ALA A 83 -2.49 6.80 -4.92
CA ALA A 83 -3.43 7.90 -4.75
C ALA A 83 -2.71 9.26 -4.85
N VAL A 84 -3.47 10.28 -5.24
CA VAL A 84 -3.13 11.69 -5.06
C VAL A 84 -4.22 12.32 -4.20
N VAL A 85 -3.85 12.87 -3.06
CA VAL A 85 -4.76 13.60 -2.17
C VAL A 85 -4.64 15.09 -2.43
N PHE A 86 -5.77 15.74 -2.63
CA PHE A 86 -5.85 17.17 -2.91
C PHE A 86 -5.95 17.95 -1.62
N LEU A 87 -5.13 18.96 -1.49
CA LEU A 87 -5.00 19.79 -0.30
C LEU A 87 -5.44 21.25 -0.61
N PRO A 88 -5.78 22.04 0.41
CA PRO A 88 -6.06 23.46 0.23
C PRO A 88 -4.94 24.19 -0.53
N GLU A 89 -5.24 25.38 -1.06
CA GLU A 89 -4.30 26.24 -1.79
C GLU A 89 -3.72 25.59 -3.05
N ASN A 90 -4.53 24.78 -3.73
CA ASN A 90 -4.15 24.08 -4.97
C ASN A 90 -2.91 23.17 -4.81
N ARG A 91 -2.74 22.56 -3.64
CA ARG A 91 -1.66 21.61 -3.35
C ARG A 91 -2.12 20.18 -3.53
N ALA A 92 -1.18 19.28 -3.68
CA ALA A 92 -1.43 17.84 -3.72
C ALA A 92 -0.27 17.07 -3.11
N ILE A 93 -0.56 15.86 -2.64
CA ILE A 93 0.43 14.91 -2.14
C ILE A 93 0.20 13.54 -2.76
N ALA A 94 1.26 12.91 -3.23
CA ALA A 94 1.21 11.52 -3.69
C ALA A 94 1.28 10.57 -2.49
N VAL A 95 0.48 9.51 -2.57
CA VAL A 95 0.49 8.38 -1.64
C VAL A 95 0.76 7.11 -2.45
N ASP A 96 1.72 6.32 -2.02
CA ASP A 96 2.06 5.03 -2.65
C ASP A 96 1.97 3.93 -1.59
N SER A 97 1.18 2.91 -1.89
CA SER A 97 0.99 1.75 -1.01
C SER A 97 2.08 0.73 -1.28
N LYS A 98 2.96 0.52 -0.31
CA LYS A 98 4.06 -0.43 -0.43
C LYS A 98 4.15 -1.32 0.80
N VAL A 99 4.01 -2.62 0.58
CA VAL A 99 4.36 -3.62 1.61
C VAL A 99 4.76 -4.94 0.95
N SER A 100 5.87 -5.49 1.39
CA SER A 100 6.15 -6.91 1.26
C SER A 100 5.70 -7.62 2.55
N LEU A 101 4.57 -8.32 2.50
CA LEU A 101 4.08 -9.07 3.65
C LEU A 101 4.86 -10.37 3.87
N ALA A 102 5.69 -10.82 2.91
CA ALA A 102 6.41 -12.09 3.00
C ALA A 102 7.36 -12.13 4.20
N ALA A 103 8.21 -11.12 4.36
CA ALA A 103 9.15 -11.06 5.48
C ALA A 103 8.44 -10.85 6.83
N TYR A 104 7.38 -10.03 6.86
CA TYR A 104 6.55 -9.88 8.06
C TYR A 104 5.88 -11.20 8.46
N THR A 105 5.32 -11.95 7.50
CA THR A 105 4.72 -13.26 7.77
C THR A 105 5.76 -14.27 8.26
N ALA A 106 6.98 -14.26 7.68
CA ALA A 106 8.08 -15.09 8.17
C ALA A 106 8.43 -14.75 9.63
N TYR A 107 8.47 -13.48 9.99
CA TYR A 107 8.70 -13.03 11.37
C TYR A 107 7.63 -13.55 12.33
N VAL A 108 6.35 -13.44 11.97
CA VAL A 108 5.22 -13.87 12.82
C VAL A 108 5.21 -15.38 13.01
N ASN A 109 5.59 -16.15 11.98
CA ASN A 109 5.60 -17.62 12.00
C ASN A 109 6.94 -18.23 12.40
N ALA A 110 7.95 -17.42 12.77
CA ALA A 110 9.25 -17.92 13.17
C ALA A 110 9.16 -18.79 14.45
N GLU A 111 9.73 -19.99 14.40
CA GLU A 111 9.75 -20.96 15.50
C GLU A 111 11.02 -20.83 16.36
N SER A 112 12.06 -20.19 15.85
CA SER A 112 13.31 -19.94 16.56
C SER A 112 13.65 -18.45 16.59
N GLU A 113 14.48 -18.05 17.57
CA GLU A 113 14.99 -16.68 17.66
C GLU A 113 15.88 -16.32 16.47
N GLN A 114 16.59 -17.28 15.89
CA GLN A 114 17.40 -17.04 14.69
C GLN A 114 16.53 -16.72 13.50
N GLU A 115 15.49 -17.53 13.22
CA GLU A 115 14.52 -17.28 12.15
C GLU A 115 13.82 -15.94 12.31
N ARG A 116 13.46 -15.61 13.55
CA ARG A 116 12.82 -14.34 13.88
C ARG A 116 13.73 -13.15 13.60
N SER A 117 15.00 -13.24 13.99
CA SER A 117 16.01 -12.22 13.73
C SER A 117 16.25 -12.01 12.22
N ASP A 118 16.38 -13.12 11.48
CA ASP A 118 16.61 -13.08 10.03
C ASP A 118 15.41 -12.48 9.29
N ALA A 119 14.19 -12.85 9.69
CA ALA A 119 12.96 -12.32 9.14
C ALA A 119 12.76 -10.83 9.45
N LEU A 120 13.12 -10.39 10.67
CA LEU A 120 13.12 -8.97 11.05
C LEU A 120 14.08 -8.17 10.16
N ALA A 121 15.31 -8.64 10.01
CA ALA A 121 16.30 -7.99 9.16
C ALA A 121 15.85 -7.93 7.68
N ALA A 122 15.19 -8.98 7.18
CA ALA A 122 14.62 -9.01 5.84
C ALA A 122 13.45 -8.02 5.69
N HIS A 123 12.61 -7.89 6.72
CA HIS A 123 11.51 -6.93 6.73
C HIS A 123 12.01 -5.49 6.69
N CYS A 124 12.97 -5.13 7.54
CA CYS A 124 13.58 -3.80 7.57
C CYS A 124 14.21 -3.45 6.22
N ARG A 125 15.04 -4.34 5.65
CA ARG A 125 15.61 -4.13 4.31
C ARG A 125 14.57 -3.92 3.22
N SER A 126 13.45 -4.65 3.28
CA SER A 126 12.36 -4.49 2.32
C SER A 126 11.71 -3.11 2.42
N VAL A 127 11.42 -2.64 3.64
CA VAL A 127 10.82 -1.31 3.86
C VAL A 127 11.78 -0.19 3.46
N GLU A 128 13.07 -0.28 3.85
CA GLU A 128 14.11 0.68 3.44
C GLU A 128 14.26 0.73 1.91
N GLY A 129 14.23 -0.43 1.25
CA GLY A 129 14.25 -0.52 -0.21
C GLY A 129 13.07 0.21 -0.86
N HIS A 130 11.86 0.09 -0.28
CA HIS A 130 10.69 0.81 -0.76
C HIS A 130 10.76 2.31 -0.50
N ILE A 131 11.30 2.75 0.65
CA ILE A 131 11.53 4.17 0.93
C ILE A 131 12.46 4.77 -0.13
N LYS A 132 13.56 4.09 -0.43
CA LYS A 132 14.49 4.51 -1.47
C LYS A 132 13.84 4.57 -2.85
N GLU A 133 13.12 3.51 -3.25
CA GLU A 133 12.39 3.46 -4.52
C GLU A 133 11.40 4.63 -4.66
N LEU A 134 10.68 4.98 -3.60
CA LEU A 134 9.73 6.10 -3.60
C LEU A 134 10.45 7.45 -3.68
N SER A 135 11.58 7.60 -3.00
CA SER A 135 12.42 8.80 -3.11
C SER A 135 12.89 9.01 -4.54
N ASP A 136 13.35 7.94 -5.19
CA ASP A 136 13.85 7.98 -6.57
C ASP A 136 12.73 8.25 -7.61
N LYS A 137 11.46 7.98 -7.28
CA LYS A 137 10.32 8.30 -8.17
C LYS A 137 10.05 9.79 -8.30
N GLU A 138 10.43 10.63 -7.33
CA GLU A 138 10.26 12.08 -7.35
C GLU A 138 8.85 12.55 -7.75
N TYR A 139 7.79 11.91 -7.26
CA TYR A 139 6.39 12.24 -7.60
C TYR A 139 6.08 13.74 -7.48
N GLY A 140 6.68 14.43 -6.52
CA GLY A 140 6.51 15.88 -6.34
C GLY A 140 6.92 16.69 -7.56
N LYS A 141 8.03 16.33 -8.21
CA LYS A 141 8.51 16.99 -9.44
C LYS A 141 7.49 16.88 -10.57
N TYR A 142 6.83 15.72 -10.69
CA TYR A 142 5.82 15.49 -11.73
C TYR A 142 4.48 16.13 -11.41
N LEU A 143 4.05 16.13 -10.15
CA LEU A 143 2.85 16.85 -9.72
C LEU A 143 2.97 18.36 -9.96
N ASN A 144 4.15 18.94 -9.74
CA ASN A 144 4.42 20.36 -10.00
C ASN A 144 4.39 20.74 -11.51
N ARG A 145 4.58 19.78 -12.41
CA ARG A 145 4.41 19.99 -13.86
C ARG A 145 2.94 19.99 -14.29
N GLY A 146 2.05 19.52 -13.44
CA GLY A 146 0.61 19.47 -13.65
C GLY A 146 -0.10 20.75 -13.17
N LYS A 147 -1.38 20.59 -12.84
CA LYS A 147 -2.27 21.68 -12.43
C LYS A 147 -2.17 22.05 -10.94
N ARG A 148 -1.44 21.27 -10.12
CA ARG A 148 -1.36 21.43 -8.68
C ARG A 148 0.09 21.50 -8.21
N ASN A 149 0.33 22.28 -7.17
CA ASN A 149 1.63 22.31 -6.49
C ASN A 149 1.77 21.07 -5.59
N SER A 150 2.87 20.36 -5.72
CA SER A 150 3.16 19.23 -4.83
C SER A 150 3.80 19.68 -3.53
N LEU A 151 3.57 18.91 -2.48
CA LEU A 151 4.46 18.90 -1.34
C LEU A 151 5.78 18.20 -1.71
N GLU A 152 6.87 18.54 -1.00
CA GLU A 152 8.22 18.03 -1.30
C GLU A 152 8.44 16.57 -0.85
N TYR A 153 7.41 15.91 -0.34
CA TYR A 153 7.47 14.53 0.15
C TYR A 153 6.33 13.69 -0.41
N VAL A 154 6.51 12.38 -0.39
CA VAL A 154 5.52 11.37 -0.71
C VAL A 154 5.15 10.59 0.56
N VAL A 155 3.91 10.22 0.70
CA VAL A 155 3.45 9.35 1.79
C VAL A 155 3.58 7.89 1.36
N MET A 156 4.33 7.11 2.12
CA MET A 156 4.33 5.65 1.98
C MET A 156 3.27 5.07 2.90
N PHE A 157 2.28 4.39 2.32
CA PHE A 157 1.22 3.71 3.06
C PHE A 157 1.54 2.23 3.24
N ILE A 158 1.52 1.76 4.48
CA ILE A 158 1.69 0.34 4.84
C ILE A 158 0.34 -0.19 5.33
N PRO A 159 -0.38 -1.03 4.54
CA PRO A 159 -1.75 -1.46 4.86
C PRO A 159 -1.84 -2.53 5.96
N ASN A 160 -0.79 -2.74 6.73
CA ASN A 160 -0.74 -3.68 7.84
C ASN A 160 -0.06 -3.04 9.06
N GLU A 161 -0.85 -2.81 10.11
CA GLU A 161 -0.37 -2.18 11.35
C GLU A 161 0.78 -2.95 12.00
N GLY A 162 0.72 -4.29 12.04
CA GLY A 162 1.79 -5.11 12.62
C GLY A 162 3.11 -4.98 11.85
N ALA A 163 3.05 -4.94 10.52
CA ALA A 163 4.23 -4.75 9.67
C ALA A 163 4.82 -3.34 9.85
N PHE A 164 3.98 -2.31 9.96
CA PHE A 164 4.41 -0.96 10.26
C PHE A 164 5.07 -0.86 11.63
N GLN A 165 4.43 -1.39 12.68
CA GLN A 165 4.94 -1.36 14.06
C GLN A 165 6.25 -2.14 14.21
N LEU A 166 6.40 -3.26 13.51
CA LEU A 166 7.62 -4.05 13.51
C LEU A 166 8.81 -3.24 12.96
N PHE A 167 8.62 -2.53 11.86
CA PHE A 167 9.63 -1.64 11.28
C PHE A 167 9.93 -0.46 12.20
N TYR A 168 8.89 0.25 12.66
CA TYR A 168 9.03 1.45 13.49
C TYR A 168 9.78 1.21 14.81
N ARG A 169 9.60 0.04 15.44
CA ARG A 169 10.27 -0.33 16.70
C ARG A 169 11.69 -0.85 16.51
N SER A 170 12.12 -1.04 15.27
CA SER A 170 13.47 -1.54 14.94
C SER A 170 14.52 -0.41 14.88
N PHE A 171 14.04 0.83 14.98
CA PHE A 171 14.85 2.05 15.10
C PHE A 171 14.80 2.55 16.53
#